data_6a020d488bd450e08448c94081770261
#
_entry.id   6a020d488bd450e08448c94081770261
#
_cell.length_a   1.000
_cell.length_b   1.000
_cell.length_c   1.000
_cell.angle_alpha   90.00
_cell.angle_beta   90.00
_cell.angle_gamma   90.00
#
_symmetry.space_group_name_H-M   'P 1'
#
loop_
_entity.id
_entity.type
_entity.pdbx_description
1 polymer ?
#
loop_
_entity_poly.entity_id
_entity_poly.type
_entity_poly.pdbx_seq_one_letter_code
_entity_poly.pdbx_strand_id
1 'polypeptide(L)'
;MNPSTAQAQVVVDELVRGGVRDVVLCPGSRNAPLAFALQAADAAGRLRLHMRIDERTAGFLAVGLALASRLPVPVVMTSGTAVANLGPAVLEANYARVPLVVLSANRPYELLGSGANQTIEQFGLFGSQVRATISLGLAEEEAGDAGHPPYGQQNSQWRSAVCRVLAAARGTRSGNAGPVHFDVPLREPLVPDLGPGESAPAGRAGECAWTETQYATLDVPLDIDLTPDTVVISGHGAGLRPELAVLPTVAEPTAPMHGPALHPLVLPLLRPKQAIITGRPTLHRQVSKVLADPDIRVYALTTGPRWPDVSGNVVGTGTRAVTTGTPSARWLEHCHELNAKADQVVRAELARHPKPTGLHVAAVVMDALHDGDQLLLGASNPVRDAALVSQPRPGVKVLSNRGVAGIDGTVSTAVGAALHHEGRTIALIGDLTFLHDASGLLIGPGEPRPADLTIVVANDDGGGIFELLEQGDPQYAGVFERVFGTPHGMDLAALCAAYRIPHRQVDPQQLAVELTGHAHGMRVLEVATERSSLRELHATVRAKIQP
;
A
#
# COMPACT_ATOMS: atom_id res chain seq x y z
N MET A 1 -35.36 10.21 -17.54
CA MET A 1 -34.15 9.52 -16.99
C MET A 1 -34.59 8.40 -16.08
N ASN A 2 -34.18 7.16 -16.32
CA ASN A 2 -34.52 6.03 -15.44
C ASN A 2 -33.82 6.11 -14.08
N PRO A 3 -34.38 5.44 -13.04
CA PRO A 3 -33.88 5.51 -11.67
C PRO A 3 -32.40 5.09 -11.51
N SER A 4 -31.97 4.00 -12.18
CA SER A 4 -30.60 3.52 -12.10
C SER A 4 -29.60 4.52 -12.69
N THR A 5 -29.97 5.20 -13.77
CA THR A 5 -29.15 6.26 -14.38
C THR A 5 -29.07 7.48 -13.45
N ALA A 6 -30.20 7.93 -12.87
CA ALA A 6 -30.23 9.05 -11.94
C ALA A 6 -29.36 8.79 -10.70
N GLN A 7 -29.49 7.60 -10.10
CA GLN A 7 -28.71 7.20 -8.93
C GLN A 7 -27.21 7.17 -9.26
N ALA A 8 -26.82 6.55 -10.37
CA ALA A 8 -25.43 6.46 -10.77
C ALA A 8 -24.78 7.83 -11.02
N GLN A 9 -25.48 8.74 -11.71
CA GLN A 9 -24.99 10.09 -11.95
C GLN A 9 -24.82 10.88 -10.65
N VAL A 10 -25.77 10.77 -9.72
CA VAL A 10 -25.67 11.42 -8.39
C VAL A 10 -24.53 10.85 -7.58
N VAL A 11 -24.34 9.52 -7.56
CA VAL A 11 -23.24 8.87 -6.85
C VAL A 11 -21.89 9.36 -7.39
N VAL A 12 -21.71 9.36 -8.70
CA VAL A 12 -20.45 9.79 -9.32
C VAL A 12 -20.20 11.28 -9.12
N ASP A 13 -21.22 12.13 -9.28
CA ASP A 13 -21.10 13.57 -9.01
C ASP A 13 -20.67 13.84 -7.57
N GLU A 14 -21.27 13.14 -6.61
CA GLU A 14 -20.94 13.34 -5.19
C GLU A 14 -19.58 12.76 -4.80
N LEU A 15 -19.12 11.68 -5.44
CA LEU A 15 -17.74 11.20 -5.29
C LEU A 15 -16.73 12.28 -5.70
N VAL A 16 -16.96 12.93 -6.85
CA VAL A 16 -16.10 14.02 -7.34
C VAL A 16 -16.12 15.23 -6.40
N ARG A 17 -17.31 15.67 -5.97
CA ARG A 17 -17.51 16.77 -4.99
C ARG A 17 -16.83 16.44 -3.65
N GLY A 18 -16.87 15.18 -3.26
CA GLY A 18 -16.18 14.67 -2.08
C GLY A 18 -14.67 14.51 -2.27
N GLY A 19 -14.09 14.92 -3.41
CA GLY A 19 -12.64 14.98 -3.63
C GLY A 19 -12.01 13.70 -4.19
N VAL A 20 -12.79 12.76 -4.72
CA VAL A 20 -12.27 11.65 -5.54
C VAL A 20 -11.70 12.22 -6.83
N ARG A 21 -10.52 11.75 -7.23
CA ARG A 21 -9.81 12.19 -8.45
C ARG A 21 -9.49 11.05 -9.39
N ASP A 22 -9.33 9.85 -8.87
CA ASP A 22 -9.06 8.63 -9.63
C ASP A 22 -10.10 7.58 -9.29
N VAL A 23 -10.55 6.83 -10.30
CA VAL A 23 -11.49 5.70 -10.16
C VAL A 23 -10.99 4.56 -11.03
N VAL A 24 -10.97 3.35 -10.48
CA VAL A 24 -10.68 2.14 -11.24
C VAL A 24 -12.01 1.43 -11.56
N LEU A 25 -12.23 1.08 -12.82
CA LEU A 25 -13.45 0.44 -13.29
C LEU A 25 -13.16 -0.91 -13.95
N CYS A 26 -13.87 -1.94 -13.52
CA CYS A 26 -13.92 -3.23 -14.21
C CYS A 26 -15.24 -3.37 -14.98
N PRO A 27 -15.22 -3.86 -16.23
CA PRO A 27 -16.42 -3.95 -17.06
C PRO A 27 -17.40 -4.98 -16.52
N GLY A 28 -18.69 -4.67 -16.61
CA GLY A 28 -19.76 -5.59 -16.26
C GLY A 28 -21.13 -5.03 -16.59
N SER A 29 -22.13 -5.89 -16.75
CA SER A 29 -23.48 -5.47 -17.13
C SER A 29 -24.20 -4.72 -15.99
N ARG A 30 -24.12 -5.23 -14.73
CA ARG A 30 -24.87 -4.64 -13.62
C ARG A 30 -24.36 -3.27 -13.22
N ASN A 31 -23.06 -3.00 -13.38
CA ASN A 31 -22.48 -1.69 -13.09
C ASN A 31 -22.53 -0.71 -14.29
N ALA A 32 -23.23 -1.04 -15.38
CA ALA A 32 -23.28 -0.19 -16.57
C ALA A 32 -23.76 1.25 -16.28
N PRO A 33 -24.78 1.52 -15.42
CA PRO A 33 -25.15 2.90 -15.10
C PRO A 33 -24.00 3.71 -14.49
N LEU A 34 -23.23 3.09 -13.58
CA LEU A 34 -22.03 3.70 -12.98
C LEU A 34 -20.94 3.90 -14.03
N ALA A 35 -20.73 2.94 -14.94
CA ALA A 35 -19.73 3.05 -15.99
C ALA A 35 -20.00 4.22 -16.94
N PHE A 36 -21.25 4.42 -17.37
CA PHE A 36 -21.63 5.56 -18.20
C PHE A 36 -21.44 6.89 -17.46
N ALA A 37 -21.82 6.97 -16.19
CA ALA A 37 -21.64 8.18 -15.39
C ALA A 37 -20.15 8.50 -15.17
N LEU A 38 -19.32 7.48 -14.92
CA LEU A 38 -17.86 7.65 -14.76
C LEU A 38 -17.19 8.09 -16.06
N GLN A 39 -17.56 7.47 -17.20
CA GLN A 39 -17.05 7.87 -18.50
C GLN A 39 -17.40 9.33 -18.83
N ALA A 40 -18.62 9.76 -18.51
CA ALA A 40 -19.02 11.15 -18.70
C ALA A 40 -18.23 12.12 -17.81
N ALA A 41 -17.95 11.74 -16.57
CA ALA A 41 -17.16 12.54 -15.64
C ALA A 41 -15.67 12.62 -16.06
N ASP A 42 -15.10 11.54 -16.59
CA ASP A 42 -13.74 11.49 -17.14
C ASP A 42 -13.63 12.37 -18.39
N ALA A 43 -14.56 12.22 -19.34
CA ALA A 43 -14.62 13.06 -20.56
C ALA A 43 -14.78 14.55 -20.25
N ALA A 44 -15.41 14.88 -19.12
CA ALA A 44 -15.53 16.27 -18.62
C ALA A 44 -14.28 16.73 -17.81
N GLY A 45 -13.26 15.89 -17.65
CA GLY A 45 -12.04 16.21 -16.89
C GLY A 45 -12.27 16.34 -15.38
N ARG A 46 -13.38 15.82 -14.85
CA ARG A 46 -13.73 15.93 -13.43
C ARG A 46 -13.04 14.88 -12.55
N LEU A 47 -12.66 13.73 -13.13
CA LEU A 47 -11.86 12.66 -12.53
C LEU A 47 -11.01 11.99 -13.62
N ARG A 48 -10.16 11.06 -13.26
CA ARG A 48 -9.40 10.21 -14.16
C ARG A 48 -9.87 8.76 -13.99
N LEU A 49 -10.33 8.16 -15.09
CA LEU A 49 -10.81 6.79 -15.13
C LEU A 49 -9.72 5.82 -15.57
N HIS A 50 -9.63 4.68 -14.90
CA HIS A 50 -8.68 3.61 -15.19
C HIS A 50 -9.42 2.30 -15.43
N MET A 51 -9.43 1.78 -16.65
CA MET A 51 -10.06 0.50 -16.98
C MET A 51 -9.12 -0.68 -16.67
N ARG A 52 -9.65 -1.70 -16.02
CA ARG A 52 -8.96 -2.99 -15.79
C ARG A 52 -9.93 -4.14 -15.98
N ILE A 53 -9.43 -5.30 -16.47
CA ILE A 53 -10.27 -6.49 -16.68
C ILE A 53 -10.17 -7.52 -15.55
N ASP A 54 -9.17 -7.42 -14.70
CA ASP A 54 -8.94 -8.28 -13.53
C ASP A 54 -9.16 -7.46 -12.27
N GLU A 55 -10.19 -7.80 -11.49
CA GLU A 55 -10.58 -7.06 -10.29
C GLU A 55 -9.51 -7.12 -9.19
N ARG A 56 -8.73 -8.17 -9.11
CA ARG A 56 -7.61 -8.26 -8.17
C ARG A 56 -6.56 -7.18 -8.49
N THR A 57 -6.14 -7.08 -9.75
CA THR A 57 -5.19 -6.04 -10.17
C THR A 57 -5.79 -4.64 -10.08
N ALA A 58 -7.08 -4.49 -10.36
CA ALA A 58 -7.83 -3.24 -10.18
C ALA A 58 -7.79 -2.76 -8.73
N GLY A 59 -8.01 -3.68 -7.78
CA GLY A 59 -7.94 -3.39 -6.34
C GLY A 59 -6.57 -2.88 -5.93
N PHE A 60 -5.49 -3.53 -6.36
CA PHE A 60 -4.14 -3.11 -6.03
C PHE A 60 -3.66 -1.86 -6.79
N LEU A 61 -4.16 -1.64 -8.00
CA LEU A 61 -3.96 -0.36 -8.69
C LEU A 61 -4.55 0.80 -7.87
N ALA A 62 -5.77 0.62 -7.37
CA ALA A 62 -6.42 1.60 -6.51
C ALA A 62 -5.68 1.78 -5.18
N VAL A 63 -5.14 0.71 -4.58
CA VAL A 63 -4.26 0.82 -3.40
C VAL A 63 -3.05 1.68 -3.73
N GLY A 64 -2.38 1.47 -4.87
CA GLY A 64 -1.23 2.27 -5.31
C GLY A 64 -1.56 3.75 -5.48
N LEU A 65 -2.65 4.05 -6.19
CA LEU A 65 -3.18 5.41 -6.36
C LEU A 65 -3.49 6.07 -5.00
N ALA A 66 -4.16 5.35 -4.09
CA ALA A 66 -4.52 5.88 -2.78
C ALA A 66 -3.31 6.02 -1.83
N LEU A 67 -2.30 5.14 -1.91
CA LEU A 67 -1.04 5.30 -1.18
C LEU A 67 -0.27 6.55 -1.62
N ALA A 68 -0.25 6.82 -2.92
CA ALA A 68 0.45 7.97 -3.47
C ALA A 68 -0.27 9.30 -3.22
N SER A 69 -1.59 9.33 -3.46
CA SER A 69 -2.42 10.54 -3.36
C SER A 69 -2.90 10.88 -1.94
N ARG A 70 -3.03 9.87 -1.07
CA ARG A 70 -3.74 9.96 0.22
C ARG A 70 -5.23 10.27 0.08
N LEU A 71 -5.79 10.14 -1.11
CA LEU A 71 -7.22 10.34 -1.39
C LEU A 71 -7.95 8.99 -1.47
N PRO A 72 -9.28 8.96 -1.22
CA PRO A 72 -10.08 7.77 -1.47
C PRO A 72 -10.11 7.43 -2.96
N VAL A 73 -9.86 6.16 -3.29
CA VAL A 73 -9.93 5.65 -4.66
C VAL A 73 -10.99 4.56 -4.75
N PRO A 74 -12.09 4.79 -5.48
CA PRO A 74 -13.08 3.76 -5.76
C PRO A 74 -12.58 2.72 -6.76
N VAL A 75 -12.91 1.45 -6.50
CA VAL A 75 -12.89 0.37 -7.48
C VAL A 75 -14.33 -0.04 -7.74
N VAL A 76 -14.75 0.09 -8.99
CA VAL A 76 -16.12 -0.14 -9.41
C VAL A 76 -16.20 -1.43 -10.22
N MET A 77 -17.07 -2.35 -9.82
CA MET A 77 -17.23 -3.64 -10.49
C MET A 77 -18.67 -4.13 -10.44
N THR A 78 -18.93 -5.16 -11.19
CA THR A 78 -20.19 -5.90 -11.17
C THR A 78 -20.28 -6.79 -9.91
N SER A 79 -21.36 -7.53 -9.77
CA SER A 79 -21.62 -8.41 -8.61
C SER A 79 -20.88 -9.76 -8.71
N GLY A 80 -20.98 -10.54 -7.66
CA GLY A 80 -20.50 -11.92 -7.65
C GLY A 80 -19.00 -12.04 -7.36
N THR A 81 -18.31 -12.90 -8.11
CA THR A 81 -16.87 -13.14 -7.92
C THR A 81 -16.00 -11.92 -8.17
N ALA A 82 -16.47 -10.96 -8.98
CA ALA A 82 -15.81 -9.67 -9.16
C ALA A 82 -15.54 -8.96 -7.82
N VAL A 83 -16.53 -8.94 -6.93
CA VAL A 83 -16.40 -8.34 -5.60
C VAL A 83 -15.44 -9.17 -4.73
N ALA A 84 -15.56 -10.50 -4.77
CA ALA A 84 -14.72 -11.39 -3.97
C ALA A 84 -13.23 -11.28 -4.31
N ASN A 85 -12.88 -11.03 -5.57
CA ASN A 85 -11.50 -10.83 -6.02
C ASN A 85 -10.80 -9.60 -5.40
N LEU A 86 -11.55 -8.68 -4.80
CA LEU A 86 -10.97 -7.55 -4.06
C LEU A 86 -10.48 -7.92 -2.66
N GLY A 87 -10.73 -9.15 -2.17
CA GLY A 87 -10.36 -9.59 -0.84
C GLY A 87 -8.93 -9.26 -0.44
N PRO A 88 -7.90 -9.64 -1.23
CA PRO A 88 -6.50 -9.32 -0.92
C PRO A 88 -6.23 -7.82 -0.83
N ALA A 89 -6.75 -7.01 -1.75
CA ALA A 89 -6.57 -5.56 -1.75
C ALA A 89 -7.27 -4.89 -0.55
N VAL A 90 -8.45 -5.38 -0.16
CA VAL A 90 -9.17 -4.91 1.04
C VAL A 90 -8.38 -5.23 2.31
N LEU A 91 -7.79 -6.43 2.42
CA LEU A 91 -6.94 -6.80 3.56
C LEU A 91 -5.72 -5.89 3.64
N GLU A 92 -5.00 -5.71 2.53
CA GLU A 92 -3.84 -4.81 2.49
C GLU A 92 -4.24 -3.38 2.88
N ALA A 93 -5.29 -2.83 2.27
CA ALA A 93 -5.79 -1.50 2.56
C ALA A 93 -6.23 -1.32 4.03
N ASN A 94 -6.84 -2.34 4.63
CA ASN A 94 -7.26 -2.32 6.04
C ASN A 94 -6.07 -2.12 6.98
N TYR A 95 -5.05 -2.97 6.85
CA TYR A 95 -3.90 -2.97 7.74
C TYR A 95 -2.88 -1.86 7.41
N ALA A 96 -2.84 -1.39 6.16
CA ALA A 96 -2.04 -0.22 5.76
C ALA A 96 -2.77 1.12 5.94
N ARG A 97 -4.04 1.11 6.37
CA ARG A 97 -4.89 2.31 6.54
C ARG A 97 -5.03 3.13 5.25
N VAL A 98 -5.20 2.44 4.13
CA VAL A 98 -5.37 3.05 2.81
C VAL A 98 -6.85 3.28 2.54
N PRO A 99 -7.29 4.48 2.14
CA PRO A 99 -8.69 4.81 1.88
C PRO A 99 -9.16 4.22 0.54
N LEU A 100 -9.49 2.93 0.53
CA LEU A 100 -10.05 2.22 -0.62
C LEU A 100 -11.57 2.20 -0.54
N VAL A 101 -12.27 2.44 -1.66
CA VAL A 101 -13.73 2.32 -1.73
C VAL A 101 -14.08 1.16 -2.68
N VAL A 102 -14.56 0.05 -2.14
CA VAL A 102 -15.15 -1.02 -2.94
C VAL A 102 -16.57 -0.62 -3.30
N LEU A 103 -16.80 -0.18 -4.54
CA LEU A 103 -18.11 0.21 -5.06
C LEU A 103 -18.65 -0.91 -5.94
N SER A 104 -19.43 -1.79 -5.35
CA SER A 104 -19.99 -2.96 -6.02
C SER A 104 -21.41 -2.71 -6.50
N ALA A 105 -21.67 -3.00 -7.79
CA ALA A 105 -23.05 -3.09 -8.26
C ALA A 105 -23.68 -4.39 -7.74
N ASN A 106 -24.94 -4.34 -7.32
CA ASN A 106 -25.68 -5.50 -6.82
C ASN A 106 -26.98 -5.71 -7.57
N ARG A 107 -27.54 -6.89 -7.44
CA ARG A 107 -28.91 -7.19 -7.87
C ARG A 107 -29.90 -6.50 -6.95
N PRO A 108 -31.08 -6.13 -7.46
CA PRO A 108 -32.17 -5.65 -6.61
C PRO A 108 -32.58 -6.76 -5.62
N TYR A 109 -33.14 -6.36 -4.48
CA TYR A 109 -33.40 -7.24 -3.34
C TYR A 109 -34.31 -8.45 -3.68
N GLU A 110 -35.24 -8.31 -4.65
CA GLU A 110 -36.14 -9.39 -5.10
C GLU A 110 -35.40 -10.54 -5.80
N LEU A 111 -34.16 -10.35 -6.22
CA LEU A 111 -33.33 -11.38 -6.83
C LEU A 111 -32.36 -12.03 -5.85
N LEU A 112 -32.18 -11.46 -4.66
CA LEU A 112 -31.27 -12.04 -3.64
C LEU A 112 -31.89 -13.34 -3.10
N GLY A 113 -31.05 -14.39 -2.98
CA GLY A 113 -31.48 -15.72 -2.52
C GLY A 113 -32.38 -16.49 -3.49
N SER A 114 -32.71 -15.94 -4.66
CA SER A 114 -33.59 -16.57 -5.65
C SER A 114 -32.89 -17.56 -6.60
N GLY A 115 -31.56 -17.68 -6.54
CA GLY A 115 -30.77 -18.41 -7.52
C GLY A 115 -30.54 -17.66 -8.83
N ALA A 116 -30.81 -16.36 -8.88
CA ALA A 116 -30.56 -15.54 -10.06
C ALA A 116 -29.09 -15.54 -10.44
N ASN A 117 -28.82 -15.45 -11.76
CA ASN A 117 -27.45 -15.51 -12.30
C ASN A 117 -26.53 -14.46 -11.66
N GLN A 118 -25.32 -14.86 -11.27
CA GLN A 118 -24.27 -14.01 -10.70
C GLN A 118 -24.72 -13.21 -9.48
N THR A 119 -25.56 -13.81 -8.63
CA THR A 119 -26.09 -13.22 -7.41
C THR A 119 -25.50 -13.93 -6.20
N ILE A 120 -24.94 -13.17 -5.27
CA ILE A 120 -24.38 -13.65 -3.99
C ILE A 120 -24.85 -12.72 -2.86
N GLU A 121 -24.70 -13.16 -1.63
CA GLU A 121 -24.79 -12.28 -0.47
C GLU A 121 -23.56 -11.39 -0.39
N GLN A 122 -23.66 -10.20 -0.96
CA GLN A 122 -22.58 -9.26 -1.16
C GLN A 122 -22.39 -8.36 0.06
N PHE A 123 -23.52 -8.00 0.69
CA PHE A 123 -23.50 -7.18 1.90
C PHE A 123 -22.79 -7.94 3.04
N GLY A 124 -21.75 -7.32 3.60
CA GLY A 124 -20.96 -7.94 4.68
C GLY A 124 -19.88 -8.93 4.21
N LEU A 125 -19.66 -9.12 2.91
CA LEU A 125 -18.65 -10.04 2.36
C LEU A 125 -17.24 -9.83 2.95
N PHE A 126 -16.88 -8.60 3.26
CA PHE A 126 -15.55 -8.28 3.83
C PHE A 126 -15.54 -8.25 5.37
N GLY A 127 -16.68 -8.47 6.03
CA GLY A 127 -16.79 -8.55 7.48
C GLY A 127 -16.11 -7.39 8.21
N SER A 128 -15.25 -7.71 9.17
CA SER A 128 -14.51 -6.74 9.98
C SER A 128 -13.33 -6.08 9.26
N GLN A 129 -13.09 -6.41 7.99
CA GLN A 129 -11.94 -5.90 7.25
C GLN A 129 -12.19 -4.52 6.63
N VAL A 130 -13.42 -4.03 6.67
CA VAL A 130 -13.79 -2.69 6.19
C VAL A 130 -14.19 -1.78 7.35
N ARG A 131 -14.04 -0.45 7.16
CA ARG A 131 -14.43 0.56 8.15
C ARG A 131 -15.95 0.72 8.24
N ALA A 132 -16.63 0.47 7.14
CA ALA A 132 -18.08 0.48 7.05
C ALA A 132 -18.52 -0.35 5.85
N THR A 133 -19.71 -0.95 5.95
CA THR A 133 -20.48 -1.45 4.80
C THR A 133 -21.75 -0.61 4.71
N ILE A 134 -21.96 0.05 3.58
CA ILE A 134 -23.13 0.90 3.32
C ILE A 134 -23.76 0.39 2.05
N SER A 135 -25.05 0.04 2.09
CA SER A 135 -25.85 -0.27 0.91
C SER A 135 -26.81 0.89 0.63
N LEU A 136 -26.92 1.28 -0.62
CA LEU A 136 -27.98 2.19 -1.06
C LEU A 136 -29.31 1.46 -1.14
N GLY A 137 -30.39 2.20 -0.90
CA GLY A 137 -31.72 1.74 -1.32
C GLY A 137 -31.78 1.61 -2.85
N LEU A 138 -32.61 0.69 -3.32
CA LEU A 138 -32.92 0.61 -4.74
C LEU A 138 -33.58 1.93 -5.18
N ALA A 139 -33.10 2.47 -6.30
CA ALA A 139 -33.69 3.66 -6.86
C ALA A 139 -35.11 3.35 -7.43
N GLU A 140 -36.06 4.20 -7.14
CA GLU A 140 -37.44 4.11 -7.60
C GLU A 140 -37.81 5.33 -8.43
N GLU A 141 -38.81 5.19 -9.29
CA GLU A 141 -39.33 6.33 -10.04
C GLU A 141 -39.90 7.37 -9.07
N GLU A 142 -39.49 8.61 -9.21
CA GLU A 142 -39.95 9.73 -8.43
C GLU A 142 -40.19 10.89 -9.39
N ALA A 143 -41.47 11.14 -9.69
CA ALA A 143 -41.85 12.27 -10.51
C ALA A 143 -41.64 13.58 -9.75
N GLY A 144 -41.17 14.62 -10.45
CA GLY A 144 -41.15 15.97 -9.90
C GLY A 144 -42.59 16.54 -9.80
N ASP A 145 -42.83 17.35 -8.79
CA ASP A 145 -44.04 18.15 -8.63
C ASP A 145 -43.71 19.66 -8.62
N ALA A 146 -44.74 20.50 -8.43
CA ALA A 146 -44.61 21.96 -8.50
C ALA A 146 -43.63 22.60 -7.49
N GLY A 147 -43.08 21.83 -6.56
CA GLY A 147 -42.13 22.30 -5.55
C GLY A 147 -40.87 21.44 -5.40
N HIS A 148 -40.85 20.27 -6.04
CA HIS A 148 -39.78 19.31 -5.87
C HIS A 148 -39.29 18.77 -7.22
N PRO A 149 -37.97 18.81 -7.51
CA PRO A 149 -37.42 18.20 -8.71
C PRO A 149 -37.56 16.67 -8.67
N PRO A 150 -37.57 15.99 -9.83
CA PRO A 150 -37.54 14.54 -9.88
C PRO A 150 -36.40 13.98 -9.00
N TYR A 151 -36.66 12.90 -8.27
CA TYR A 151 -35.70 12.26 -7.33
C TYR A 151 -35.22 13.16 -6.16
N GLY A 152 -35.99 14.21 -5.78
CA GLY A 152 -35.51 15.18 -4.78
C GLY A 152 -35.17 14.58 -3.42
N GLN A 153 -36.01 13.67 -2.91
CA GLN A 153 -35.77 12.98 -1.64
C GLN A 153 -34.69 11.94 -1.76
N GLN A 154 -34.70 11.13 -2.80
CA GLN A 154 -33.69 10.12 -3.06
C GLN A 154 -32.30 10.73 -3.31
N ASN A 155 -32.22 11.85 -4.05
CA ASN A 155 -30.99 12.61 -4.28
C ASN A 155 -30.27 12.93 -2.97
N SER A 156 -30.97 13.46 -1.97
CA SER A 156 -30.37 13.79 -0.68
C SER A 156 -29.82 12.56 0.07
N GLN A 157 -30.55 11.44 0.00
CA GLN A 157 -30.17 10.18 0.62
C GLN A 157 -28.91 9.58 -0.06
N TRP A 158 -28.87 9.56 -1.39
CA TRP A 158 -27.72 9.05 -2.15
C TRP A 158 -26.45 9.85 -1.88
N ARG A 159 -26.54 11.19 -1.92
CA ARG A 159 -25.40 12.08 -1.63
C ARG A 159 -24.91 11.94 -0.20
N SER A 160 -25.82 11.90 0.76
CA SER A 160 -25.47 11.69 2.17
C SER A 160 -24.78 10.34 2.40
N ALA A 161 -25.18 9.28 1.70
CA ALA A 161 -24.53 7.98 1.78
C ALA A 161 -23.09 8.04 1.23
N VAL A 162 -22.86 8.68 0.09
CA VAL A 162 -21.51 8.89 -0.48
C VAL A 162 -20.63 9.66 0.51
N CYS A 163 -21.13 10.74 1.12
CA CYS A 163 -20.39 11.50 2.13
C CYS A 163 -19.97 10.61 3.32
N ARG A 164 -20.87 9.73 3.80
CA ARG A 164 -20.55 8.78 4.89
C ARG A 164 -19.51 7.75 4.46
N VAL A 165 -19.57 7.23 3.24
CA VAL A 165 -18.57 6.32 2.66
C VAL A 165 -17.21 6.98 2.65
N LEU A 166 -17.10 8.20 2.11
CA LEU A 166 -15.85 8.93 2.03
C LEU A 166 -15.29 9.32 3.40
N ALA A 167 -16.15 9.72 4.34
CA ALA A 167 -15.75 10.02 5.71
C ALA A 167 -15.21 8.79 6.44
N ALA A 168 -15.83 7.63 6.25
CA ALA A 168 -15.37 6.36 6.82
C ALA A 168 -14.05 5.93 6.19
N ALA A 169 -13.91 5.99 4.84
CA ALA A 169 -12.69 5.63 4.15
C ALA A 169 -11.48 6.49 4.60
N ARG A 170 -11.68 7.80 4.73
CA ARG A 170 -10.65 8.72 5.24
C ARG A 170 -10.37 8.58 6.73
N GLY A 171 -11.27 7.93 7.47
CA GLY A 171 -11.18 7.90 8.94
C GLY A 171 -11.39 9.28 9.55
N THR A 172 -12.13 10.19 8.90
CA THR A 172 -12.29 11.59 9.30
C THR A 172 -12.77 11.75 10.74
N ARG A 173 -13.66 10.84 11.19
CA ARG A 173 -14.23 10.86 12.54
C ARG A 173 -13.53 9.90 13.51
N SER A 174 -12.78 8.91 13.00
CA SER A 174 -12.20 7.83 13.80
C SER A 174 -10.67 7.89 13.95
N GLY A 175 -9.99 8.73 13.16
CA GLY A 175 -8.53 8.69 13.04
C GLY A 175 -7.99 7.39 12.39
N ASN A 176 -8.89 6.56 11.83
CA ASN A 176 -8.56 5.23 11.32
C ASN A 176 -9.03 5.07 9.87
N ALA A 177 -8.28 5.62 8.93
CA ALA A 177 -8.53 5.44 7.50
C ALA A 177 -8.51 3.95 7.11
N GLY A 178 -9.15 3.59 5.99
CA GLY A 178 -9.12 2.22 5.50
C GLY A 178 -10.21 1.94 4.47
N PRO A 179 -10.36 0.69 4.05
CA PRO A 179 -11.33 0.32 3.03
C PRO A 179 -12.76 0.43 3.55
N VAL A 180 -13.68 0.74 2.65
CA VAL A 180 -15.12 0.70 2.86
C VAL A 180 -15.78 -0.09 1.74
N HIS A 181 -16.89 -0.75 2.05
CA HIS A 181 -17.73 -1.41 1.05
C HIS A 181 -18.99 -0.58 0.81
N PHE A 182 -19.18 -0.13 -0.41
CA PHE A 182 -20.33 0.62 -0.87
C PHE A 182 -21.11 -0.20 -1.90
N ASP A 183 -22.19 -0.83 -1.46
CA ASP A 183 -23.02 -1.72 -2.23
C ASP A 183 -24.17 -0.95 -2.87
N VAL A 184 -24.28 -1.02 -4.20
CA VAL A 184 -25.26 -0.25 -4.98
C VAL A 184 -26.16 -1.20 -5.77
N PRO A 185 -27.36 -1.50 -5.25
CA PRO A 185 -28.34 -2.30 -6.00
C PRO A 185 -28.89 -1.48 -7.17
N LEU A 186 -28.91 -2.11 -8.35
CA LEU A 186 -29.35 -1.50 -9.60
C LEU A 186 -30.38 -2.40 -10.28
N ARG A 187 -31.52 -1.83 -10.69
CA ARG A 187 -32.59 -2.49 -11.43
C ARG A 187 -32.57 -2.02 -12.89
N GLU A 188 -33.00 -2.90 -13.79
CA GLU A 188 -33.17 -2.55 -15.20
C GLU A 188 -34.25 -1.48 -15.38
N PRO A 189 -34.07 -0.57 -16.38
CA PRO A 189 -33.02 -0.55 -17.40
C PRO A 189 -31.67 -0.05 -16.85
N LEU A 190 -30.55 -0.66 -17.36
CA LEU A 190 -29.17 -0.37 -16.93
C LEU A 190 -28.41 0.54 -17.90
N VAL A 191 -29.09 0.99 -18.93
CA VAL A 191 -28.51 1.91 -19.93
C VAL A 191 -29.22 3.26 -19.83
N PRO A 192 -28.52 4.37 -20.11
CA PRO A 192 -29.13 5.68 -20.09
C PRO A 192 -30.25 5.81 -21.11
N ASP A 193 -31.35 6.43 -20.69
CA ASP A 193 -32.50 6.80 -21.51
C ASP A 193 -32.73 8.33 -21.41
N LEU A 194 -31.64 9.10 -21.52
CA LEU A 194 -31.69 10.53 -21.36
C LEU A 194 -32.50 11.20 -22.48
N GLY A 195 -33.59 11.87 -22.11
CA GLY A 195 -34.31 12.78 -22.98
C GLY A 195 -33.55 14.11 -23.18
N PRO A 196 -33.89 14.88 -24.21
CA PRO A 196 -33.32 16.22 -24.42
C PRO A 196 -33.50 17.10 -23.18
N GLY A 197 -32.40 17.63 -22.62
CA GLY A 197 -32.41 18.51 -21.45
C GLY A 197 -32.50 17.82 -20.09
N GLU A 198 -32.54 16.50 -20.04
CA GLU A 198 -32.44 15.77 -18.77
C GLU A 198 -31.02 15.78 -18.21
N SER A 199 -30.90 16.11 -16.93
CA SER A 199 -29.66 16.12 -16.19
C SER A 199 -29.85 15.47 -14.82
N ALA A 200 -28.75 15.03 -14.21
CA ALA A 200 -28.77 14.52 -12.85
C ALA A 200 -29.35 15.54 -11.87
N PRO A 201 -30.07 15.06 -10.82
CA PRO A 201 -30.49 15.92 -9.72
C PRO A 201 -29.30 16.72 -9.14
N ALA A 202 -29.51 18.03 -8.97
CA ALA A 202 -28.44 18.95 -8.58
C ALA A 202 -27.85 18.65 -7.19
N GLY A 203 -26.54 18.83 -7.07
CA GLY A 203 -25.86 18.89 -5.79
C GLY A 203 -25.94 20.28 -5.13
N ARG A 204 -25.20 20.47 -4.04
CA ARG A 204 -25.07 21.80 -3.42
C ARG A 204 -24.39 22.79 -4.35
N ALA A 205 -24.75 24.06 -4.21
CA ALA A 205 -24.12 25.14 -4.95
C ALA A 205 -22.60 25.18 -4.68
N GLY A 206 -21.83 25.72 -5.64
CA GLY A 206 -20.37 25.88 -5.49
C GLY A 206 -19.57 24.58 -5.50
N GLU A 207 -20.12 23.49 -6.09
CA GLU A 207 -19.46 22.17 -6.15
C GLU A 207 -19.09 21.60 -4.76
N CYS A 208 -19.71 22.08 -3.68
CA CYS A 208 -19.48 21.58 -2.33
C CYS A 208 -20.06 20.18 -2.16
N ALA A 209 -19.45 19.37 -1.31
CA ALA A 209 -19.98 18.09 -0.88
C ALA A 209 -21.32 18.27 -0.15
N TRP A 210 -22.23 17.30 -0.25
CA TRP A 210 -23.53 17.34 0.40
C TRP A 210 -23.44 17.49 1.92
N THR A 211 -22.47 16.81 2.52
CA THR A 211 -22.14 16.92 3.94
C THR A 211 -20.64 17.15 4.09
N GLU A 212 -20.28 18.31 4.59
CA GLU A 212 -18.90 18.59 4.98
C GLU A 212 -18.56 17.93 6.31
N THR A 213 -17.40 17.28 6.37
CA THR A 213 -16.92 16.60 7.58
C THR A 213 -15.59 17.18 8.03
N GLN A 214 -15.51 17.55 9.30
CA GLN A 214 -14.26 17.98 9.91
C GLN A 214 -13.52 16.78 10.50
N TYR A 215 -12.17 16.80 10.41
CA TYR A 215 -11.33 15.77 11.01
C TYR A 215 -11.38 15.86 12.54
N ALA A 216 -11.66 14.71 13.16
CA ALA A 216 -11.46 14.57 14.60
C ALA A 216 -9.97 14.33 14.86
N THR A 217 -9.32 15.24 15.54
CA THR A 217 -7.93 15.09 15.96
C THR A 217 -7.88 14.51 17.35
N LEU A 218 -7.22 13.37 17.49
CA LEU A 218 -6.95 12.78 18.80
C LEU A 218 -5.56 13.27 19.25
N ASP A 219 -5.51 14.04 20.34
CA ASP A 219 -4.26 14.43 20.99
C ASP A 219 -4.25 13.88 22.42
N VAL A 220 -3.51 12.80 22.61
CA VAL A 220 -3.31 12.13 23.89
C VAL A 220 -1.81 12.09 24.16
N PRO A 221 -1.28 13.07 24.90
CA PRO A 221 0.12 13.08 25.28
C PRO A 221 0.43 11.91 26.22
N LEU A 222 1.63 11.35 26.07
CA LEU A 222 2.19 10.32 26.93
C LEU A 222 3.47 10.85 27.56
N ASP A 223 3.48 10.98 28.87
CA ASP A 223 4.67 11.39 29.62
C ASP A 223 5.67 10.22 29.66
N ILE A 224 6.88 10.46 29.20
CA ILE A 224 7.96 9.47 29.17
C ILE A 224 9.21 10.07 29.78
N ASP A 225 9.61 9.51 30.93
CA ASP A 225 10.92 9.79 31.50
C ASP A 225 11.97 8.93 30.80
N LEU A 226 12.83 9.59 30.00
CA LEU A 226 13.81 8.92 29.17
C LEU A 226 14.94 8.33 30.01
N THR A 227 15.25 7.06 29.79
CA THR A 227 16.48 6.47 30.30
C THR A 227 17.68 6.91 29.46
N PRO A 228 18.91 6.90 30.04
CA PRO A 228 20.12 7.28 29.30
C PRO A 228 20.40 6.49 28.01
N ASP A 229 19.75 5.33 27.85
CA ASP A 229 19.92 4.35 26.78
C ASP A 229 18.64 4.07 25.99
N THR A 230 17.73 5.05 25.90
CA THR A 230 16.49 4.96 25.12
C THR A 230 16.76 4.88 23.62
N VAL A 231 15.98 4.04 22.92
CA VAL A 231 15.94 3.94 21.45
C VAL A 231 14.54 4.15 20.89
N VAL A 232 14.45 4.54 19.63
CA VAL A 232 13.19 4.61 18.88
C VAL A 232 13.16 3.49 17.83
N ILE A 233 12.00 2.86 17.68
CA ILE A 233 11.72 1.88 16.63
C ILE A 233 10.59 2.42 15.76
N SER A 234 10.94 2.87 14.57
CA SER A 234 10.04 3.49 13.61
C SER A 234 9.58 2.45 12.57
N GLY A 235 8.34 2.00 12.68
CA GLY A 235 7.72 1.02 11.80
C GLY A 235 6.79 1.63 10.77
N HIS A 236 6.27 0.80 9.87
CA HIS A 236 5.34 1.22 8.81
C HIS A 236 4.15 2.02 9.35
N GLY A 237 3.81 3.11 8.65
CA GLY A 237 2.70 4.00 9.03
C GLY A 237 3.01 4.97 10.16
N ALA A 238 4.25 5.03 10.64
CA ALA A 238 4.70 6.07 11.57
C ALA A 238 4.62 7.45 10.89
N GLY A 239 4.12 8.44 11.61
CA GLY A 239 4.29 9.85 11.28
C GLY A 239 5.61 10.38 11.85
N LEU A 240 6.13 11.46 11.29
CA LEU A 240 7.31 12.14 11.84
C LEU A 240 7.01 12.67 13.25
N ARG A 241 7.97 12.47 14.17
CA ARG A 241 7.90 12.83 15.59
C ARG A 241 9.10 13.68 15.97
N PRO A 242 9.03 15.01 15.83
CA PRO A 242 10.16 15.90 16.12
C PRO A 242 10.62 15.83 17.58
N GLU A 243 9.72 15.50 18.51
CA GLU A 243 10.01 15.30 19.93
C GLU A 243 10.96 14.13 20.23
N LEU A 244 11.18 13.25 19.23
CA LEU A 244 12.09 12.10 19.33
C LEU A 244 13.43 12.31 18.60
N ALA A 245 13.69 13.50 18.06
CA ALA A 245 14.81 13.78 17.17
C ALA A 245 16.22 13.55 17.78
N VAL A 246 16.33 13.50 19.10
CA VAL A 246 17.60 13.26 19.79
C VAL A 246 17.88 11.76 20.05
N LEU A 247 16.92 10.89 19.77
CA LEU A 247 16.99 9.48 20.13
C LEU A 247 17.47 8.62 18.94
N PRO A 248 18.42 7.70 19.16
CA PRO A 248 18.84 6.75 18.13
C PRO A 248 17.63 5.96 17.61
N THR A 249 17.47 5.90 16.29
CA THR A 249 16.28 5.38 15.65
C THR A 249 16.61 4.23 14.69
N VAL A 250 16.00 3.08 14.91
CA VAL A 250 15.88 2.01 13.91
C VAL A 250 14.61 2.26 13.10
N ALA A 251 14.74 2.61 11.82
CA ALA A 251 13.59 2.87 10.96
C ALA A 251 13.45 1.80 9.86
N GLU A 252 12.23 1.30 9.67
CA GLU A 252 11.90 0.50 8.48
C GLU A 252 11.89 1.40 7.23
N PRO A 253 12.16 0.88 6.01
CA PRO A 253 12.27 1.71 4.80
C PRO A 253 11.07 2.62 4.50
N THR A 254 9.87 2.21 4.92
CA THR A 254 8.62 2.98 4.73
C THR A 254 8.29 3.90 5.90
N ALA A 255 9.19 4.03 6.86
CA ALA A 255 9.00 4.81 8.08
C ALA A 255 9.96 6.02 8.11
N PRO A 256 9.60 7.13 8.78
CA PRO A 256 10.49 8.25 8.92
C PRO A 256 11.64 7.93 9.88
N MET A 257 12.80 8.49 9.61
CA MET A 257 13.91 8.58 10.55
C MET A 257 13.64 9.76 11.50
N HIS A 258 13.55 9.50 12.81
CA HIS A 258 13.28 10.56 13.79
C HIS A 258 14.56 11.24 14.26
N GLY A 259 15.58 10.47 14.64
CA GLY A 259 16.86 10.92 15.16
C GLY A 259 18.04 10.21 14.51
N PRO A 260 19.22 10.14 15.18
CA PRO A 260 20.39 9.47 14.64
C PRO A 260 20.09 8.05 14.19
N ALA A 261 20.55 7.68 12.99
CA ALA A 261 20.28 6.38 12.40
C ALA A 261 20.92 5.24 13.18
N LEU A 262 20.20 4.13 13.32
CA LEU A 262 20.68 2.91 13.94
C LEU A 262 20.34 1.71 13.05
N HIS A 263 21.38 0.98 12.67
CA HIS A 263 21.24 -0.20 11.84
C HIS A 263 20.53 -1.33 12.60
N PRO A 264 19.54 -2.03 12.00
CA PRO A 264 18.72 -3.01 12.72
C PRO A 264 19.53 -4.18 13.30
N LEU A 265 20.68 -4.55 12.70
CA LEU A 265 21.52 -5.63 13.19
C LEU A 265 22.29 -5.29 14.48
N VAL A 266 22.46 -4.02 14.82
CA VAL A 266 23.18 -3.64 16.05
C VAL A 266 22.27 -3.53 17.27
N LEU A 267 20.96 -3.41 17.08
CA LEU A 267 20.00 -3.22 18.16
C LEU A 267 20.12 -4.29 19.29
N PRO A 268 20.28 -5.60 19.01
CA PRO A 268 20.46 -6.61 20.05
C PRO A 268 21.78 -6.47 20.82
N LEU A 269 22.81 -5.87 20.21
CA LEU A 269 24.12 -5.65 20.85
C LEU A 269 24.09 -4.52 21.86
N LEU A 270 23.23 -3.54 21.62
CA LEU A 270 23.07 -2.35 22.46
C LEU A 270 22.34 -2.62 23.78
N ARG A 271 21.40 -3.57 23.80
CA ARG A 271 20.57 -3.91 24.99
C ARG A 271 19.95 -2.67 25.67
N PRO A 272 19.17 -1.86 24.95
CA PRO A 272 18.54 -0.69 25.51
C PRO A 272 17.63 -1.07 26.70
N LYS A 273 17.42 -0.15 27.66
CA LYS A 273 16.47 -0.36 28.76
C LYS A 273 15.08 0.21 28.48
N GLN A 274 14.99 1.03 27.43
CA GLN A 274 13.73 1.64 27.04
C GLN A 274 13.64 1.74 25.51
N ALA A 275 12.45 1.44 24.97
CA ALA A 275 12.14 1.57 23.56
C ALA A 275 10.83 2.33 23.35
N ILE A 276 10.80 3.24 22.37
CA ILE A 276 9.60 3.95 21.94
C ILE A 276 9.25 3.48 20.54
N ILE A 277 8.10 2.83 20.39
CA ILE A 277 7.60 2.37 19.09
C ILE A 277 6.76 3.46 18.44
N THR A 278 7.01 3.75 17.17
CA THR A 278 6.14 4.55 16.32
C THR A 278 5.72 3.74 15.10
N GLY A 279 4.46 3.85 14.66
CA GLY A 279 3.95 3.00 13.59
C GLY A 279 3.93 1.52 13.96
N ARG A 280 4.09 0.64 12.98
CA ARG A 280 4.01 -0.81 13.14
C ARG A 280 5.29 -1.48 12.64
N PRO A 281 6.28 -1.80 13.49
CA PRO A 281 7.49 -2.53 13.11
C PRO A 281 7.15 -3.99 12.79
N THR A 282 7.56 -4.47 11.61
CA THR A 282 7.18 -5.79 11.10
C THR A 282 8.31 -6.53 10.38
N LEU A 283 9.49 -5.90 10.19
CA LEU A 283 10.50 -6.44 9.29
C LEU A 283 11.53 -7.34 9.97
N HIS A 284 12.07 -6.90 11.10
CA HIS A 284 13.29 -7.49 11.64
C HIS A 284 13.03 -8.33 12.88
N ARG A 285 13.41 -9.62 12.84
CA ARG A 285 13.35 -10.53 14.01
C ARG A 285 14.17 -10.00 15.19
N GLN A 286 15.27 -9.28 14.92
CA GLN A 286 16.11 -8.66 15.94
C GLN A 286 15.34 -7.59 16.72
N VAL A 287 14.54 -6.77 16.04
CA VAL A 287 13.64 -5.80 16.68
C VAL A 287 12.61 -6.51 17.55
N SER A 288 11.96 -7.54 17.00
CA SER A 288 10.96 -8.32 17.75
C SER A 288 11.55 -8.96 19.02
N LYS A 289 12.79 -9.47 18.96
CA LYS A 289 13.48 -10.03 20.13
C LYS A 289 13.74 -8.98 21.21
N VAL A 290 14.16 -7.77 20.83
CA VAL A 290 14.37 -6.67 21.77
C VAL A 290 13.06 -6.24 22.41
N LEU A 291 12.00 -6.12 21.61
CA LEU A 291 10.67 -5.75 22.13
C LEU A 291 10.04 -6.85 23.03
N ALA A 292 10.48 -8.10 22.89
CA ALA A 292 10.03 -9.22 23.70
C ALA A 292 10.81 -9.37 25.04
N ASP A 293 11.89 -8.64 25.21
CA ASP A 293 12.68 -8.68 26.46
C ASP A 293 11.91 -7.99 27.59
N PRO A 294 11.59 -8.70 28.69
CA PRO A 294 10.83 -8.13 29.80
C PRO A 294 11.58 -7.05 30.59
N ASP A 295 12.91 -6.98 30.44
CA ASP A 295 13.75 -5.97 31.07
C ASP A 295 13.74 -4.63 30.32
N ILE A 296 13.10 -4.57 29.15
CA ILE A 296 12.99 -3.37 28.31
C ILE A 296 11.60 -2.75 28.49
N ARG A 297 11.55 -1.49 28.93
CA ARG A 297 10.30 -0.73 29.03
C ARG A 297 9.89 -0.21 27.66
N VAL A 298 8.73 -0.64 27.15
CA VAL A 298 8.24 -0.31 25.81
C VAL A 298 7.06 0.66 25.88
N TYR A 299 7.14 1.75 25.12
CA TYR A 299 6.04 2.69 24.89
C TYR A 299 5.62 2.68 23.43
N ALA A 300 4.33 2.89 23.14
CA ALA A 300 3.83 2.91 21.75
C ALA A 300 3.08 4.22 21.43
N LEU A 301 3.54 4.93 20.41
CA LEU A 301 2.89 6.14 19.90
C LEU A 301 2.09 5.81 18.65
N THR A 302 0.77 5.96 18.73
CA THR A 302 -0.16 5.66 17.63
C THR A 302 -1.34 6.62 17.62
N THR A 303 -1.83 6.95 16.42
CA THR A 303 -3.04 7.76 16.23
C THR A 303 -4.30 6.91 16.00
N GLY A 304 -4.14 5.60 15.83
CA GLY A 304 -5.25 4.69 15.57
C GLY A 304 -5.76 3.99 16.82
N PRO A 305 -6.85 3.25 16.72
CA PRO A 305 -7.49 2.57 17.84
C PRO A 305 -6.71 1.35 18.36
N ARG A 306 -5.68 0.92 17.63
CA ARG A 306 -4.84 -0.23 18.00
C ARG A 306 -3.38 0.21 18.04
N TRP A 307 -2.64 -0.32 19.00
CA TRP A 307 -1.19 -0.16 19.10
C TRP A 307 -0.48 -1.47 18.81
N PRO A 308 0.76 -1.43 18.27
CA PRO A 308 1.57 -2.62 18.08
C PRO A 308 2.12 -3.10 19.43
N ASP A 309 1.82 -4.33 19.78
CA ASP A 309 2.32 -4.98 21.01
C ASP A 309 2.39 -6.49 20.80
N VAL A 310 3.33 -6.92 19.96
CA VAL A 310 3.50 -8.33 19.60
C VAL A 310 3.91 -9.18 20.80
N SER A 311 4.59 -8.57 21.76
CA SER A 311 5.19 -9.26 22.90
C SER A 311 4.44 -9.05 24.22
N GLY A 312 3.43 -8.18 24.27
CA GLY A 312 2.69 -7.85 25.48
C GLY A 312 3.46 -6.99 26.47
N ASN A 313 4.50 -6.26 26.02
CA ASN A 313 5.40 -5.49 26.87
C ASN A 313 5.15 -3.98 26.87
N VAL A 314 4.14 -3.49 26.13
CA VAL A 314 3.84 -2.06 26.07
C VAL A 314 3.25 -1.59 27.39
N VAL A 315 3.96 -0.69 28.08
CA VAL A 315 3.54 -0.16 29.39
C VAL A 315 2.76 1.15 29.30
N GLY A 316 2.76 1.82 28.15
CA GLY A 316 2.01 3.06 27.93
C GLY A 316 1.80 3.38 26.47
N THR A 317 0.64 4.01 26.17
CA THR A 317 0.28 4.40 24.79
C THR A 317 -0.20 5.84 24.76
N GLY A 318 0.13 6.55 23.68
CA GLY A 318 -0.35 7.91 23.39
C GLY A 318 -0.25 8.24 21.91
N THR A 319 -0.61 9.47 21.56
CA THR A 319 -0.48 9.94 20.18
C THR A 319 0.83 10.70 19.95
N ARG A 320 1.43 11.26 20.98
CA ARG A 320 2.74 11.93 21.00
C ARG A 320 3.42 11.75 22.35
N ALA A 321 4.74 11.86 22.36
CA ALA A 321 5.50 11.85 23.61
C ALA A 321 5.64 13.25 24.19
N VAL A 322 5.62 13.33 25.52
CA VAL A 322 6.15 14.45 26.30
C VAL A 322 7.31 13.89 27.10
N THR A 323 8.53 14.23 26.70
CA THR A 323 9.73 13.60 27.23
C THR A 323 10.40 14.47 28.30
N THR A 324 10.87 13.83 29.37
CA THR A 324 11.81 14.39 30.35
C THR A 324 13.10 13.59 30.29
N GLY A 325 14.22 14.19 30.73
CA GLY A 325 15.53 13.55 30.61
C GLY A 325 16.11 13.61 29.19
N THR A 326 17.30 13.06 29.05
CA THR A 326 18.04 13.01 27.77
C THR A 326 18.86 11.74 27.69
N PRO A 327 19.13 11.17 26.49
CA PRO A 327 20.06 10.07 26.34
C PRO A 327 21.48 10.52 26.74
N SER A 328 22.29 9.60 27.27
CA SER A 328 23.66 9.95 27.64
C SER A 328 24.55 10.13 26.38
N ALA A 329 25.49 11.07 26.46
CA ALA A 329 26.44 11.29 25.36
C ALA A 329 27.22 10.01 24.99
N ARG A 330 27.63 9.24 26.00
CA ARG A 330 28.31 7.94 25.81
C ARG A 330 27.44 6.93 25.06
N TRP A 331 26.13 6.92 25.32
CA TRP A 331 25.18 6.07 24.62
C TRP A 331 25.08 6.46 23.14
N LEU A 332 24.93 7.75 22.87
CA LEU A 332 24.84 8.27 21.50
C LEU A 332 26.09 7.97 20.69
N GLU A 333 27.27 8.16 21.28
CA GLU A 333 28.55 7.83 20.66
C GLU A 333 28.65 6.34 20.35
N HIS A 334 28.32 5.47 21.32
CA HIS A 334 28.31 4.03 21.13
C HIS A 334 27.34 3.57 20.02
N CYS A 335 26.13 4.14 19.96
CA CYS A 335 25.19 3.89 18.88
C CYS A 335 25.77 4.29 17.52
N HIS A 336 26.40 5.46 17.44
CA HIS A 336 27.02 5.95 16.22
C HIS A 336 28.15 5.04 15.73
N GLU A 337 29.06 4.63 16.61
CA GLU A 337 30.18 3.72 16.30
C GLU A 337 29.67 2.38 15.76
N LEU A 338 28.70 1.76 16.44
CA LEU A 338 28.13 0.48 16.01
C LEU A 338 27.38 0.61 14.68
N ASN A 339 26.64 1.71 14.47
CA ASN A 339 25.98 1.96 13.20
C ASN A 339 26.98 2.07 12.06
N ALA A 340 28.04 2.88 12.22
CA ALA A 340 29.09 3.05 11.21
C ALA A 340 29.81 1.73 10.92
N LYS A 341 30.10 0.93 11.96
CA LYS A 341 30.68 -0.42 11.80
C LYS A 341 29.78 -1.32 10.99
N ALA A 342 28.45 -1.32 11.26
CA ALA A 342 27.51 -2.17 10.55
C ALA A 342 27.42 -1.81 9.06
N ASP A 343 27.29 -0.53 8.74
CA ASP A 343 27.25 -0.03 7.36
C ASP A 343 28.53 -0.42 6.60
N GLN A 344 29.70 -0.22 7.22
CA GLN A 344 30.99 -0.59 6.64
C GLN A 344 31.09 -2.10 6.38
N VAL A 345 30.69 -2.93 7.35
CA VAL A 345 30.74 -4.40 7.22
C VAL A 345 29.82 -4.86 6.09
N VAL A 346 28.57 -4.38 6.05
CA VAL A 346 27.62 -4.76 4.99
C VAL A 346 28.22 -4.44 3.62
N ARG A 347 28.69 -3.22 3.40
CA ARG A 347 29.27 -2.79 2.11
C ARG A 347 30.53 -3.57 1.75
N ALA A 348 31.40 -3.83 2.72
CA ALA A 348 32.61 -4.59 2.50
C ALA A 348 32.35 -6.06 2.13
N GLU A 349 31.35 -6.69 2.74
CA GLU A 349 31.01 -8.08 2.42
C GLU A 349 30.32 -8.18 1.06
N LEU A 350 29.46 -7.22 0.69
CA LEU A 350 28.89 -7.15 -0.66
C LEU A 350 29.99 -7.00 -1.72
N ALA A 351 30.98 -6.12 -1.50
CA ALA A 351 32.06 -5.92 -2.46
C ALA A 351 32.97 -7.15 -2.63
N ARG A 352 33.03 -8.05 -1.63
CA ARG A 352 33.84 -9.29 -1.67
C ARG A 352 33.06 -10.48 -2.19
N HIS A 353 31.72 -10.43 -2.17
CA HIS A 353 30.89 -11.56 -2.53
C HIS A 353 30.97 -11.83 -4.04
N PRO A 354 31.23 -13.08 -4.48
CA PRO A 354 31.60 -13.38 -5.87
C PRO A 354 30.42 -13.26 -6.85
N LYS A 355 29.19 -13.34 -6.37
CA LYS A 355 28.00 -13.34 -7.21
C LYS A 355 26.97 -12.32 -6.73
N PRO A 356 26.19 -11.72 -7.63
CA PRO A 356 25.11 -10.81 -7.24
C PRO A 356 24.04 -11.54 -6.41
N THR A 357 23.55 -10.87 -5.39
CA THR A 357 22.39 -11.29 -4.58
C THR A 357 21.36 -10.16 -4.52
N GLY A 358 20.18 -10.40 -3.97
CA GLY A 358 19.18 -9.35 -3.74
C GLY A 358 19.72 -8.13 -2.98
N LEU A 359 20.65 -8.35 -2.02
CA LEU A 359 21.33 -7.26 -1.30
C LEU A 359 22.14 -6.33 -2.22
N HIS A 360 22.81 -6.88 -3.24
CA HIS A 360 23.55 -6.07 -4.22
C HIS A 360 22.58 -5.22 -5.05
N VAL A 361 21.49 -5.81 -5.51
CA VAL A 361 20.46 -5.09 -6.28
C VAL A 361 19.85 -3.97 -5.43
N ALA A 362 19.51 -4.28 -4.17
CA ALA A 362 18.98 -3.29 -3.24
C ALA A 362 19.98 -2.14 -3.00
N ALA A 363 21.28 -2.44 -2.82
CA ALA A 363 22.31 -1.43 -2.63
C ALA A 363 22.38 -0.48 -3.83
N VAL A 364 22.40 -1.01 -5.05
CA VAL A 364 22.43 -0.20 -6.29
C VAL A 364 21.18 0.66 -6.41
N VAL A 365 19.99 0.09 -6.16
CA VAL A 365 18.73 0.85 -6.23
C VAL A 365 18.72 1.97 -5.19
N MET A 366 19.10 1.67 -3.94
CA MET A 366 19.10 2.67 -2.87
C MET A 366 20.13 3.78 -3.09
N ASP A 367 21.30 3.45 -3.67
CA ASP A 367 22.33 4.44 -3.99
C ASP A 367 21.95 5.34 -5.19
N ALA A 368 21.10 4.85 -6.11
CA ALA A 368 20.61 5.57 -7.28
C ALA A 368 19.45 6.54 -7.00
N LEU A 369 18.91 6.58 -5.77
CA LEU A 369 17.78 7.45 -5.43
C LEU A 369 18.23 8.92 -5.20
N HIS A 370 17.40 9.83 -5.69
CA HIS A 370 17.57 11.28 -5.53
C HIS A 370 16.34 11.90 -4.89
N ASP A 371 16.46 13.13 -4.43
CA ASP A 371 15.33 13.91 -3.93
C ASP A 371 14.24 14.04 -5.00
N GLY A 372 13.00 13.83 -4.60
CA GLY A 372 11.86 13.81 -5.50
C GLY A 372 11.54 12.44 -6.09
N ASP A 373 12.40 11.42 -5.93
CA ASP A 373 12.10 10.06 -6.38
C ASP A 373 11.05 9.37 -5.49
N GLN A 374 10.34 8.44 -6.11
CA GLN A 374 9.47 7.50 -5.42
C GLN A 374 10.02 6.08 -5.56
N LEU A 375 10.17 5.37 -4.45
CA LEU A 375 10.55 3.96 -4.40
C LEU A 375 9.39 3.11 -3.92
N LEU A 376 9.05 2.06 -4.65
CA LEU A 376 8.15 1.01 -4.17
C LEU A 376 8.96 -0.26 -3.89
N LEU A 377 8.86 -0.77 -2.68
CA LEU A 377 9.54 -2.00 -2.26
C LEU A 377 8.55 -3.16 -2.18
N GLY A 378 8.86 -4.23 -2.89
CA GLY A 378 8.12 -5.49 -2.76
C GLY A 378 8.30 -6.11 -1.37
N ALA A 379 7.30 -6.86 -0.94
CA ALA A 379 7.40 -7.71 0.25
C ALA A 379 8.52 -8.76 0.08
N SER A 380 8.73 -9.62 1.10
CA SER A 380 9.79 -10.62 1.12
C SER A 380 11.20 -10.02 1.28
N ASN A 381 12.20 -10.41 0.48
CA ASN A 381 13.57 -9.93 0.58
C ASN A 381 13.74 -8.44 0.19
N PRO A 382 13.16 -7.90 -0.89
CA PRO A 382 13.46 -6.54 -1.35
C PRO A 382 13.37 -5.46 -0.27
N VAL A 383 12.30 -5.46 0.51
CA VAL A 383 12.13 -4.47 1.60
C VAL A 383 13.10 -4.71 2.77
N ARG A 384 13.50 -5.96 3.01
CA ARG A 384 14.49 -6.32 4.05
C ARG A 384 15.89 -5.97 3.62
N ASP A 385 16.22 -6.25 2.38
CA ASP A 385 17.53 -5.94 1.79
C ASP A 385 17.75 -4.43 1.76
N ALA A 386 16.73 -3.65 1.34
CA ALA A 386 16.78 -2.20 1.40
C ALA A 386 17.06 -1.68 2.82
N ALA A 387 16.44 -2.27 3.85
CA ALA A 387 16.66 -1.90 5.25
C ALA A 387 18.06 -2.25 5.79
N LEU A 388 18.76 -3.21 5.16
CA LEU A 388 20.10 -3.61 5.55
C LEU A 388 21.20 -2.82 4.84
N VAL A 389 20.91 -2.25 3.66
CA VAL A 389 21.93 -1.57 2.85
C VAL A 389 21.84 -0.06 2.91
N SER A 390 20.74 0.49 3.42
CA SER A 390 20.53 1.94 3.49
C SER A 390 19.55 2.32 4.60
N GLN A 391 19.59 3.60 4.96
CA GLN A 391 18.64 4.21 5.88
C GLN A 391 17.62 5.07 5.08
N PRO A 392 16.39 5.29 5.61
CA PRO A 392 15.44 6.21 4.99
C PRO A 392 16.05 7.59 4.78
N ARG A 393 15.88 8.13 3.56
CA ARG A 393 16.41 9.43 3.18
C ARG A 393 15.29 10.47 3.12
N PRO A 394 15.48 11.67 3.66
CA PRO A 394 14.58 12.79 3.38
C PRO A 394 14.50 13.04 1.86
N GLY A 395 13.34 13.49 1.39
CA GLY A 395 13.13 13.80 -0.04
C GLY A 395 12.77 12.60 -0.91
N VAL A 396 12.98 11.35 -0.45
CA VAL A 396 12.55 10.13 -1.16
C VAL A 396 11.27 9.58 -0.54
N LYS A 397 10.25 9.36 -1.37
CA LYS A 397 9.00 8.73 -0.92
C LYS A 397 9.08 7.21 -1.06
N VAL A 398 9.12 6.49 0.06
CA VAL A 398 9.16 5.03 0.04
C VAL A 398 7.79 4.44 0.32
N LEU A 399 7.30 3.59 -0.58
CA LEU A 399 6.04 2.87 -0.49
C LEU A 399 6.28 1.35 -0.45
N SER A 400 5.34 0.61 0.12
CA SER A 400 5.34 -0.86 0.09
C SER A 400 3.99 -1.37 0.58
N ASN A 401 3.55 -2.52 0.09
CA ASN A 401 2.40 -3.24 0.63
C ASN A 401 2.77 -3.87 1.97
N ARG A 402 2.64 -3.10 3.06
CA ARG A 402 3.00 -3.51 4.42
C ARG A 402 1.78 -3.80 5.31
N GLY A 403 0.57 -3.69 4.79
CA GLY A 403 -0.66 -4.02 5.49
C GLY A 403 -0.62 -5.45 6.00
N VAL A 404 -0.56 -6.39 5.08
CA VAL A 404 -0.40 -7.84 5.34
C VAL A 404 0.88 -8.42 4.73
N ALA A 405 1.65 -7.59 4.01
CA ALA A 405 2.94 -7.94 3.44
C ALA A 405 2.91 -9.13 2.47
N GLY A 406 1.81 -9.31 1.74
CA GLY A 406 1.69 -10.25 0.64
C GLY A 406 2.51 -9.84 -0.58
N ILE A 407 2.75 -10.80 -1.49
CA ILE A 407 3.40 -10.52 -2.78
C ILE A 407 2.38 -10.13 -3.86
N ASP A 408 1.10 -10.32 -3.57
CA ASP A 408 0.00 -10.05 -4.50
C ASP A 408 -0.08 -8.56 -4.87
N GLY A 409 -0.45 -8.28 -6.10
CA GLY A 409 -0.80 -6.94 -6.58
C GLY A 409 0.33 -5.91 -6.51
N THR A 410 1.58 -6.32 -6.32
CA THR A 410 2.69 -5.38 -6.13
C THR A 410 3.02 -4.60 -7.40
N VAL A 411 2.96 -5.24 -8.58
CA VAL A 411 3.13 -4.56 -9.88
C VAL A 411 2.01 -3.54 -10.09
N SER A 412 0.77 -3.94 -9.83
CA SER A 412 -0.41 -3.07 -9.93
C SER A 412 -0.31 -1.87 -8.97
N THR A 413 0.16 -2.10 -7.73
CA THR A 413 0.42 -1.01 -6.77
C THR A 413 1.50 -0.06 -7.28
N ALA A 414 2.58 -0.59 -7.90
CA ALA A 414 3.64 0.24 -8.47
C ALA A 414 3.12 1.11 -9.62
N VAL A 415 2.31 0.53 -10.51
CA VAL A 415 1.66 1.26 -11.60
C VAL A 415 0.76 2.38 -11.04
N GLY A 416 -0.09 2.07 -10.06
CA GLY A 416 -0.98 3.06 -9.42
C GLY A 416 -0.21 4.19 -8.73
N ALA A 417 0.83 3.86 -7.99
CA ALA A 417 1.67 4.84 -7.32
C ALA A 417 2.39 5.76 -8.33
N ALA A 418 2.93 5.19 -9.42
CA ALA A 418 3.62 5.94 -10.46
C ALA A 418 2.68 6.83 -11.29
N LEU A 419 1.41 6.45 -11.47
CA LEU A 419 0.40 7.27 -12.15
C LEU A 419 0.08 8.58 -11.42
N HIS A 420 0.31 8.63 -10.12
CA HIS A 420 0.07 9.83 -9.31
C HIS A 420 1.36 10.62 -9.03
N HIS A 421 2.53 10.07 -9.32
CA HIS A 421 3.82 10.70 -9.07
C HIS A 421 4.35 11.39 -10.33
N GLU A 422 4.72 12.67 -10.21
CA GLU A 422 5.26 13.45 -11.33
C GLU A 422 6.73 13.16 -11.62
N GLY A 423 7.47 12.65 -10.62
CA GLY A 423 8.87 12.29 -10.72
C GLY A 423 9.10 10.82 -11.11
N ARG A 424 10.36 10.41 -11.03
CA ARG A 424 10.77 9.03 -11.30
C ARG A 424 10.26 8.08 -10.22
N THR A 425 9.65 6.97 -10.65
CA THR A 425 9.27 5.87 -9.76
C THR A 425 10.11 4.64 -10.07
N ILE A 426 10.74 4.06 -9.04
CA ILE A 426 11.44 2.78 -9.11
C ILE A 426 10.69 1.78 -8.23
N ALA A 427 10.41 0.59 -8.77
CA ALA A 427 9.87 -0.53 -7.99
C ALA A 427 10.91 -1.64 -7.90
N LEU A 428 11.39 -1.98 -6.70
CA LEU A 428 12.28 -3.11 -6.46
C LEU A 428 11.47 -4.29 -5.94
N ILE A 429 11.41 -5.37 -6.70
CA ILE A 429 10.62 -6.56 -6.40
C ILE A 429 11.39 -7.84 -6.71
N GLY A 430 10.96 -8.98 -6.14
CA GLY A 430 11.47 -10.30 -6.53
C GLY A 430 10.71 -10.87 -7.72
N ASP A 431 11.27 -11.90 -8.34
CA ASP A 431 10.71 -12.63 -9.47
C ASP A 431 9.34 -13.26 -9.19
N LEU A 432 9.18 -13.95 -8.06
CA LEU A 432 7.88 -14.51 -7.67
C LEU A 432 6.82 -13.42 -7.45
N THR A 433 7.20 -12.27 -6.93
CA THR A 433 6.32 -11.11 -6.80
C THR A 433 5.90 -10.56 -8.16
N PHE A 434 6.85 -10.48 -9.10
CA PHE A 434 6.60 -10.03 -10.46
C PHE A 434 5.67 -11.00 -11.21
N LEU A 435 5.94 -12.31 -11.12
CA LEU A 435 5.12 -13.34 -11.74
C LEU A 435 3.72 -13.43 -11.13
N HIS A 436 3.59 -13.27 -9.82
CA HIS A 436 2.29 -13.33 -9.13
C HIS A 436 1.33 -12.23 -9.58
N ASP A 437 1.84 -11.07 -9.97
CA ASP A 437 1.03 -9.92 -10.43
C ASP A 437 1.42 -9.47 -11.87
N ALA A 438 1.83 -10.39 -12.72
CA ALA A 438 2.19 -10.07 -14.11
C ALA A 438 1.02 -9.42 -14.87
N SER A 439 -0.23 -9.76 -14.55
CA SER A 439 -1.42 -9.13 -15.13
C SER A 439 -1.54 -7.63 -14.78
N GLY A 440 -0.83 -7.14 -13.78
CA GLY A 440 -0.70 -5.70 -13.50
C GLY A 440 -0.04 -4.89 -14.61
N LEU A 441 0.72 -5.56 -15.49
CA LEU A 441 1.30 -4.95 -16.71
C LEU A 441 0.27 -4.74 -17.83
N LEU A 442 -0.91 -5.34 -17.72
CA LEU A 442 -1.96 -5.23 -18.74
C LEU A 442 -2.67 -3.88 -18.64
N ILE A 443 -2.25 -2.96 -19.48
CA ILE A 443 -2.85 -1.63 -19.61
C ILE A 443 -3.37 -1.48 -21.03
N GLY A 444 -4.68 -1.27 -21.18
CA GLY A 444 -5.37 -1.15 -22.46
C GLY A 444 -4.83 0.00 -23.33
N PRO A 445 -5.09 -0.04 -24.65
CA PRO A 445 -4.81 1.11 -25.51
C PRO A 445 -5.64 2.33 -25.09
N GLY A 446 -5.00 3.48 -24.98
CA GLY A 446 -5.68 4.72 -24.56
C GLY A 446 -5.85 4.89 -23.06
N GLU A 447 -5.54 3.89 -22.23
CA GLU A 447 -5.55 4.01 -20.78
C GLU A 447 -4.36 4.82 -20.25
N PRO A 448 -4.52 5.55 -19.13
CA PRO A 448 -3.43 6.25 -18.48
C PRO A 448 -2.28 5.31 -18.14
N ARG A 449 -1.05 5.71 -18.52
CA ARG A 449 0.19 4.99 -18.26
C ARG A 449 1.14 5.84 -17.42
N PRO A 450 1.95 5.22 -16.53
CA PRO A 450 3.02 5.93 -15.85
C PRO A 450 3.95 6.64 -16.83
N ALA A 451 4.33 7.88 -16.51
CA ALA A 451 5.27 8.64 -17.32
C ALA A 451 6.72 8.15 -17.13
N ASP A 452 7.04 7.65 -15.93
CA ASP A 452 8.37 7.16 -15.58
C ASP A 452 8.29 6.09 -14.48
N LEU A 453 8.24 4.82 -14.89
CA LEU A 453 8.26 3.68 -13.98
C LEU A 453 9.30 2.64 -14.43
N THR A 454 10.33 2.46 -13.61
CA THR A 454 11.28 1.36 -13.77
C THR A 454 10.99 0.27 -12.72
N ILE A 455 10.64 -0.92 -13.18
CA ILE A 455 10.50 -2.12 -12.33
C ILE A 455 11.82 -2.88 -12.36
N VAL A 456 12.50 -2.95 -11.23
CA VAL A 456 13.73 -3.72 -11.04
C VAL A 456 13.35 -5.06 -10.43
N VAL A 457 13.61 -6.14 -11.15
CA VAL A 457 13.34 -7.50 -10.69
C VAL A 457 14.66 -8.16 -10.28
N ALA A 458 14.81 -8.41 -8.98
CA ALA A 458 15.87 -9.28 -8.47
C ALA A 458 15.41 -10.73 -8.66
N ASN A 459 15.94 -11.39 -9.70
CA ASN A 459 15.52 -12.72 -10.11
C ASN A 459 16.51 -13.76 -9.58
N ASP A 460 16.12 -14.49 -8.54
CA ASP A 460 16.89 -15.63 -7.99
C ASP A 460 16.26 -16.99 -8.35
N ASP A 461 15.34 -17.00 -9.33
CA ASP A 461 14.58 -18.15 -9.78
C ASP A 461 13.83 -18.85 -8.65
N GLY A 462 13.17 -18.04 -7.78
CA GLY A 462 12.30 -18.61 -6.76
C GLY A 462 12.23 -17.90 -5.42
N GLY A 463 12.07 -18.70 -4.36
CA GLY A 463 11.79 -18.25 -3.01
C GLY A 463 13.02 -18.00 -2.14
N GLY A 464 13.94 -17.12 -2.53
CA GLY A 464 15.20 -16.86 -1.82
C GLY A 464 15.05 -16.46 -0.35
N ILE A 465 13.90 -15.90 0.07
CA ILE A 465 13.67 -15.61 1.49
C ILE A 465 13.69 -16.86 2.37
N PHE A 466 13.26 -18.00 1.86
CA PHE A 466 13.20 -19.24 2.62
C PHE A 466 14.58 -19.81 2.97
N GLU A 467 15.62 -19.44 2.21
CA GLU A 467 17.01 -19.73 2.55
C GLU A 467 17.43 -19.13 3.91
N LEU A 468 16.86 -17.97 4.27
CA LEU A 468 17.15 -17.26 5.51
C LEU A 468 16.31 -17.73 6.71
N LEU A 469 15.35 -18.61 6.48
CA LEU A 469 14.45 -19.14 7.49
C LEU A 469 14.84 -20.56 7.92
N GLU A 470 14.11 -21.14 8.84
CA GLU A 470 14.37 -22.47 9.41
C GLU A 470 14.38 -23.56 8.33
N GLN A 471 13.48 -23.48 7.35
CA GLN A 471 13.37 -24.44 6.26
C GLN A 471 14.53 -24.42 5.25
N GLY A 472 15.32 -23.36 5.22
CA GLY A 472 16.57 -23.31 4.45
C GLY A 472 17.78 -23.95 5.16
N ASP A 473 17.59 -24.62 6.30
CA ASP A 473 18.66 -25.36 6.95
C ASP A 473 19.07 -26.54 6.07
N PRO A 474 20.39 -26.85 5.93
CA PRO A 474 20.91 -27.93 5.09
C PRO A 474 20.28 -29.31 5.33
N GLN A 475 19.79 -29.58 6.53
CA GLN A 475 19.08 -30.84 6.82
C GLN A 475 17.79 -31.03 6.00
N TYR A 476 17.20 -29.96 5.48
CA TYR A 476 15.98 -29.97 4.66
C TYR A 476 16.25 -29.83 3.15
N ALA A 477 17.50 -29.81 2.72
CA ALA A 477 17.92 -29.57 1.33
C ALA A 477 17.18 -30.49 0.31
N GLY A 478 16.89 -31.75 0.70
CA GLY A 478 16.23 -32.72 -0.18
C GLY A 478 14.79 -32.35 -0.59
N VAL A 479 14.13 -31.44 0.12
CA VAL A 479 12.77 -30.99 -0.19
C VAL A 479 12.70 -29.49 -0.49
N PHE A 480 13.77 -28.75 -0.18
CA PHE A 480 13.78 -27.30 -0.21
C PHE A 480 13.44 -26.72 -1.58
N GLU A 481 14.13 -27.13 -2.63
CA GLU A 481 13.96 -26.57 -3.98
C GLU A 481 12.53 -26.73 -4.50
N ARG A 482 11.93 -27.91 -4.30
CA ARG A 482 10.58 -28.16 -4.79
C ARG A 482 9.48 -27.44 -3.99
N VAL A 483 9.64 -27.30 -2.65
CA VAL A 483 8.56 -26.89 -1.76
C VAL A 483 8.67 -25.40 -1.39
N PHE A 484 9.87 -24.89 -1.28
CA PHE A 484 10.15 -23.53 -0.82
C PHE A 484 10.90 -22.68 -1.86
N GLY A 485 11.94 -23.25 -2.48
CA GLY A 485 12.69 -22.62 -3.57
C GLY A 485 11.78 -22.35 -4.77
N THR A 486 10.94 -23.33 -5.11
CA THR A 486 9.96 -23.23 -6.20
C THR A 486 10.51 -22.58 -7.49
N PRO A 487 11.62 -23.13 -8.07
CA PRO A 487 12.20 -22.56 -9.26
C PRO A 487 11.17 -22.58 -10.40
N HIS A 488 11.04 -21.47 -11.11
CA HIS A 488 9.99 -21.30 -12.10
C HIS A 488 10.50 -21.39 -13.55
N GLY A 489 11.79 -21.10 -13.81
CA GLY A 489 12.39 -21.17 -15.15
C GLY A 489 11.73 -20.30 -16.20
N MET A 490 11.02 -19.24 -15.81
CA MET A 490 10.27 -18.37 -16.72
C MET A 490 11.17 -17.39 -17.44
N ASP A 491 10.91 -17.22 -18.74
CA ASP A 491 11.49 -16.15 -19.56
C ASP A 491 10.73 -14.85 -19.33
N LEU A 492 11.28 -13.96 -18.48
CA LEU A 492 10.66 -12.67 -18.16
C LEU A 492 10.68 -11.72 -19.35
N ALA A 493 11.64 -11.86 -20.30
CA ALA A 493 11.66 -11.06 -21.51
C ALA A 493 10.46 -11.39 -22.42
N ALA A 494 10.18 -12.69 -22.61
CA ALA A 494 9.02 -13.13 -23.35
C ALA A 494 7.69 -12.68 -22.70
N LEU A 495 7.61 -12.75 -21.38
CA LEU A 495 6.45 -12.27 -20.60
C LEU A 495 6.25 -10.77 -20.80
N CYS A 496 7.28 -9.96 -20.65
CA CYS A 496 7.22 -8.51 -20.86
C CYS A 496 6.84 -8.15 -22.30
N ALA A 497 7.38 -8.89 -23.29
CA ALA A 497 7.04 -8.69 -24.70
C ALA A 497 5.55 -8.93 -24.97
N ALA A 498 4.92 -9.94 -24.34
CA ALA A 498 3.49 -10.19 -24.46
C ALA A 498 2.63 -8.99 -23.97
N TYR A 499 3.09 -8.26 -22.97
CA TYR A 499 2.46 -7.03 -22.47
C TYR A 499 2.97 -5.75 -23.15
N ARG A 500 3.89 -5.86 -24.12
CA ARG A 500 4.52 -4.73 -24.82
C ARG A 500 5.26 -3.78 -23.88
N ILE A 501 5.89 -4.33 -22.85
CA ILE A 501 6.72 -3.60 -21.90
C ILE A 501 8.21 -3.82 -22.26
N PRO A 502 9.01 -2.76 -22.45
CA PRO A 502 10.44 -2.87 -22.65
C PRO A 502 11.10 -3.63 -21.49
N HIS A 503 11.92 -4.62 -21.83
CA HIS A 503 12.66 -5.44 -20.87
C HIS A 503 14.13 -5.47 -21.22
N ARG A 504 14.99 -5.47 -20.19
CA ARG A 504 16.42 -5.67 -20.33
C ARG A 504 16.98 -6.45 -19.15
N GLN A 505 17.75 -7.49 -19.43
CA GLN A 505 18.54 -8.16 -18.41
C GLN A 505 19.88 -7.42 -18.27
N VAL A 506 20.27 -7.13 -17.03
CA VAL A 506 21.44 -6.33 -16.69
C VAL A 506 22.17 -6.92 -15.47
N ASP A 507 23.46 -6.65 -15.37
CA ASP A 507 24.22 -6.88 -14.14
C ASP A 507 24.10 -5.66 -13.17
N PRO A 508 24.56 -5.75 -11.92
CA PRO A 508 24.48 -4.63 -10.98
C PRO A 508 25.20 -3.35 -11.42
N GLN A 509 26.27 -3.44 -12.21
CA GLN A 509 27.01 -2.27 -12.71
C GLN A 509 26.20 -1.60 -13.83
N GLN A 510 25.66 -2.39 -14.75
CA GLN A 510 24.76 -1.91 -15.78
C GLN A 510 23.47 -1.35 -15.19
N LEU A 511 22.92 -1.98 -14.12
CA LEU A 511 21.77 -1.46 -13.41
C LEU A 511 22.03 -0.04 -12.87
N ALA A 512 23.20 0.19 -12.27
CA ALA A 512 23.58 1.51 -11.77
C ALA A 512 23.56 2.57 -12.88
N VAL A 513 24.07 2.23 -14.06
CA VAL A 513 24.05 3.11 -15.25
C VAL A 513 22.61 3.34 -15.74
N GLU A 514 21.81 2.29 -15.87
CA GLU A 514 20.40 2.40 -16.31
C GLU A 514 19.55 3.28 -15.37
N LEU A 515 19.82 3.24 -14.08
CA LEU A 515 19.09 4.01 -13.07
C LEU A 515 19.53 5.48 -12.99
N THR A 516 20.53 5.92 -13.76
CA THR A 516 20.84 7.37 -13.88
C THR A 516 19.85 8.10 -14.79
N GLY A 517 19.14 7.38 -15.67
CA GLY A 517 18.21 7.92 -16.64
C GLY A 517 16.74 7.70 -16.28
N HIS A 518 15.87 8.36 -17.05
CA HIS A 518 14.42 8.20 -16.99
C HIS A 518 13.93 7.05 -17.88
N ALA A 519 12.82 6.42 -17.50
CA ALA A 519 12.23 5.30 -18.27
C ALA A 519 11.44 5.77 -19.50
N HIS A 520 10.94 7.02 -19.51
CA HIS A 520 10.04 7.55 -20.55
C HIS A 520 8.87 6.59 -20.85
N GLY A 521 8.12 6.27 -19.78
CA GLY A 521 7.06 5.27 -19.76
C GLY A 521 7.34 4.17 -18.75
N MET A 522 7.05 2.94 -19.08
CA MET A 522 7.30 1.78 -18.22
C MET A 522 8.40 0.90 -18.81
N ARG A 523 9.31 0.40 -17.97
CA ARG A 523 10.30 -0.62 -18.34
C ARG A 523 10.58 -1.60 -17.22
N VAL A 524 11.09 -2.76 -17.56
CA VAL A 524 11.56 -3.79 -16.62
C VAL A 524 13.06 -3.99 -16.77
N LEU A 525 13.80 -3.91 -15.68
CA LEU A 525 15.22 -4.25 -15.59
C LEU A 525 15.34 -5.50 -14.72
N GLU A 526 15.78 -6.61 -15.32
CA GLU A 526 15.98 -7.88 -14.62
C GLU A 526 17.44 -8.05 -14.25
N VAL A 527 17.70 -8.39 -12.98
CA VAL A 527 19.05 -8.75 -12.51
C VAL A 527 19.02 -10.18 -12.04
N ALA A 528 19.77 -11.04 -12.70
CA ALA A 528 19.96 -12.41 -12.23
C ALA A 528 20.77 -12.41 -10.94
N THR A 529 20.24 -13.07 -9.91
CA THR A 529 20.83 -13.13 -8.56
C THR A 529 20.95 -14.57 -8.09
N GLU A 530 21.79 -14.80 -7.08
CA GLU A 530 21.98 -16.12 -6.49
C GLU A 530 21.36 -16.16 -5.09
N ARG A 531 20.56 -17.21 -4.80
CA ARG A 531 19.97 -17.42 -3.47
C ARG A 531 20.75 -18.38 -2.58
N SER A 532 21.48 -19.33 -3.14
CA SER A 532 22.12 -20.41 -2.36
C SER A 532 23.18 -19.93 -1.35
N SER A 533 23.79 -18.78 -1.61
CA SER A 533 24.80 -18.18 -0.73
C SER A 533 24.24 -17.16 0.29
N LEU A 534 22.94 -16.85 0.24
CA LEU A 534 22.34 -15.82 1.09
C LEU A 534 22.52 -16.09 2.59
N ARG A 535 22.31 -17.34 3.02
CA ARG A 535 22.46 -17.73 4.43
C ARG A 535 23.86 -17.47 4.95
N GLU A 536 24.89 -17.85 4.18
CA GLU A 536 26.29 -17.66 4.52
C GLU A 536 26.66 -16.17 4.54
N LEU A 537 26.26 -15.41 3.53
CA LEU A 537 26.48 -13.98 3.46
C LEU A 537 25.90 -13.26 4.68
N HIS A 538 24.64 -13.51 5.00
CA HIS A 538 24.00 -12.91 6.18
C HIS A 538 24.62 -13.35 7.51
N ALA A 539 25.10 -14.60 7.62
CA ALA A 539 25.79 -15.08 8.80
C ALA A 539 27.14 -14.37 8.97
N THR A 540 27.89 -14.23 7.88
CA THR A 540 29.19 -13.54 7.85
C THR A 540 29.05 -12.07 8.24
N VAL A 541 28.07 -11.36 7.67
CA VAL A 541 27.77 -9.97 8.04
C VAL A 541 27.48 -9.86 9.53
N ARG A 542 26.60 -10.70 10.07
CA ARG A 542 26.26 -10.67 11.51
C ARG A 542 27.47 -10.97 12.40
N ALA A 543 28.29 -11.95 12.04
CA ALA A 543 29.48 -12.31 12.81
C ALA A 543 30.51 -11.18 12.88
N LYS A 544 30.71 -10.44 11.78
CA LYS A 544 31.68 -9.34 11.72
C LYS A 544 31.19 -8.05 12.38
N ILE A 545 29.89 -7.86 12.54
CA ILE A 545 29.33 -6.74 13.28
C ILE A 545 29.49 -6.95 14.79
N GLN A 546 29.44 -8.18 15.26
CA GLN A 546 29.67 -8.49 16.67
C GLN A 546 31.03 -8.00 17.15
N PRO A 547 31.14 -7.57 18.43
CA PRO A 547 32.42 -7.11 19.02
C PRO A 547 33.50 -8.17 19.00
#